data_11bcdd6bdc9c75a3fd5d4c749a59d623
#
_entry.id   11bcdd6bdc9c75a3fd5d4c749a59d623
#
_cell.length_a   1.000
_cell.length_b   1.000
_cell.length_c   1.000
_cell.angle_alpha   90.00
_cell.angle_beta   90.00
_cell.angle_gamma   90.00
#
_symmetry.space_group_name_H-M   'P 1'
#
loop_
_entity.id
_entity.type
_entity.pdbx_description
1 polymer ?
#
loop_
_entity_poly.entity_id
_entity_poly.type
_entity_poly.pdbx_seq_one_letter_code
_entity_poly.pdbx_strand_id
1 'polypeptide(L)'
;MTEVWCDLDRVLDLTEAMHAAASEARWDDLAALEAEREPVLRRGTMRPAPETLESLKSIMLLDGLIKDLVSVARDEAAVAWDASRRVRRAVAAYSSF
;
A
#
# COMPACT_ATOMS: atom_id res chain seq x y z
N MET A 1 -23.81 -23.89 -14.31
CA MET A 1 -22.55 -23.31 -13.87
C MET A 1 -22.82 -22.14 -12.95
N THR A 2 -22.30 -22.18 -11.75
CA THR A 2 -22.41 -21.06 -10.81
C THR A 2 -21.33 -20.04 -11.15
N GLU A 3 -21.74 -18.81 -11.47
CA GLU A 3 -20.78 -17.71 -11.62
C GLU A 3 -20.17 -17.40 -10.26
N VAL A 4 -18.85 -17.20 -10.27
CA VAL A 4 -18.12 -16.76 -9.06
C VAL A 4 -17.96 -15.24 -9.13
N TRP A 5 -18.60 -14.55 -8.21
CA TRP A 5 -18.47 -13.10 -8.08
C TRP A 5 -17.25 -12.73 -7.25
N CYS A 6 -16.58 -11.66 -7.64
CA CYS A 6 -15.53 -11.08 -6.84
C CYS A 6 -16.12 -10.53 -5.53
N ASP A 7 -15.52 -10.89 -4.40
CA ASP A 7 -15.97 -10.40 -3.09
C ASP A 7 -15.40 -9.00 -2.83
N LEU A 8 -16.08 -7.99 -3.37
CA LEU A 8 -15.66 -6.59 -3.22
C LEU A 8 -15.80 -6.06 -1.80
N ASP A 9 -16.72 -6.62 -1.00
CA ASP A 9 -16.84 -6.24 0.41
C ASP A 9 -15.57 -6.62 1.17
N ARG A 10 -15.04 -7.82 0.91
CA ARG A 10 -13.78 -8.25 1.50
C ARG A 10 -12.61 -7.42 0.97
N VAL A 11 -12.59 -7.12 -0.33
CA VAL A 11 -11.56 -6.24 -0.91
C VAL A 11 -11.59 -4.87 -0.25
N LEU A 12 -12.78 -4.31 -0.04
CA LEU A 12 -12.93 -3.02 0.64
C LEU A 12 -12.42 -3.09 2.08
N ASP A 13 -12.80 -4.11 2.84
CA ASP A 13 -12.33 -4.31 4.22
C ASP A 13 -10.80 -4.40 4.29
N LEU A 14 -10.20 -5.18 3.39
CA LEU A 14 -8.75 -5.29 3.30
C LEU A 14 -8.09 -3.97 2.91
N THR A 15 -8.71 -3.22 2.00
CA THR A 15 -8.19 -1.93 1.55
C THR A 15 -8.27 -0.88 2.68
N GLU A 16 -9.34 -0.88 3.46
CA GLU A 16 -9.45 -0.02 4.66
C GLU A 16 -8.35 -0.35 5.68
N ALA A 17 -8.11 -1.64 5.93
CA ALA A 17 -7.03 -2.08 6.81
C ALA A 17 -5.65 -1.67 6.26
N MET A 18 -5.45 -1.77 4.94
CA MET A 18 -4.22 -1.32 4.28
C MET A 18 -3.99 0.18 4.45
N HIS A 19 -5.04 0.97 4.29
CA HIS A 19 -4.96 2.42 4.50
C HIS A 19 -4.59 2.75 5.96
N ALA A 20 -5.20 2.08 6.92
CA ALA A 20 -4.86 2.24 8.33
C ALA A 20 -3.39 1.89 8.61
N ALA A 21 -2.91 0.77 8.07
CA ALA A 21 -1.52 0.36 8.21
C ALA A 21 -0.55 1.39 7.61
N ALA A 22 -0.84 1.88 6.40
CA ALA A 22 -0.03 2.90 5.74
C ALA A 22 -0.01 4.23 6.52
N SER A 23 -1.15 4.64 7.07
CA SER A 23 -1.27 5.86 7.89
C SER A 23 -0.45 5.80 9.17
N GLU A 24 -0.26 4.60 9.71
CA GLU A 24 0.51 4.34 10.93
C GLU A 24 1.94 3.88 10.64
N ALA A 25 2.36 3.93 9.38
CA ALA A 25 3.68 3.48 8.91
C ALA A 25 3.98 2.00 9.26
N ARG A 26 2.95 1.17 9.33
CA ARG A 26 3.07 -0.28 9.54
C ARG A 26 3.24 -0.97 8.19
N TRP A 27 4.42 -0.83 7.60
CA TRP A 27 4.70 -1.27 6.23
C TRP A 27 4.67 -2.77 6.03
N ASP A 28 5.09 -3.56 7.02
CA ASP A 28 5.03 -5.02 6.96
C ASP A 28 3.57 -5.50 6.96
N ASP A 29 2.72 -4.86 7.76
CA ASP A 29 1.30 -5.16 7.78
C ASP A 29 0.64 -4.79 6.45
N LEU A 30 1.01 -3.65 5.87
CA LEU A 30 0.53 -3.24 4.56
C LEU A 30 0.88 -4.30 3.50
N ALA A 31 2.12 -4.78 3.47
CA ALA A 31 2.55 -5.80 2.53
C ALA A 31 1.79 -7.12 2.71
N ALA A 32 1.56 -7.54 3.95
CA ALA A 32 0.81 -8.75 4.26
C ALA A 32 -0.65 -8.63 3.80
N LEU A 33 -1.28 -7.48 4.04
CA LEU A 33 -2.66 -7.21 3.62
C LEU A 33 -2.78 -7.15 2.10
N GLU A 34 -1.83 -6.56 1.41
CA GLU A 34 -1.77 -6.54 -0.05
C GLU A 34 -1.70 -7.96 -0.62
N ALA A 35 -0.85 -8.80 -0.06
CA ALA A 35 -0.73 -10.20 -0.45
C ALA A 35 -2.02 -10.98 -0.21
N GLU A 36 -2.74 -10.68 0.86
CA GLU A 36 -4.04 -11.29 1.18
C GLU A 36 -5.13 -10.79 0.21
N ARG A 37 -5.11 -9.53 -0.18
CA ARG A 37 -6.10 -8.93 -1.07
C ARG A 37 -6.00 -9.44 -2.50
N GLU A 38 -4.80 -9.68 -3.00
CA GLU A 38 -4.58 -9.99 -4.41
C GLU A 38 -5.39 -11.20 -4.91
N PRO A 39 -5.39 -12.37 -4.25
CA PRO A 39 -6.19 -13.50 -4.71
C PRO A 39 -7.69 -13.23 -4.67
N VAL A 40 -8.17 -12.40 -3.76
CA VAL A 40 -9.59 -12.02 -3.70
C VAL A 40 -9.98 -11.20 -4.92
N LEU A 41 -9.12 -10.28 -5.35
CA LEU A 41 -9.33 -9.47 -6.56
C LEU A 41 -9.32 -10.32 -7.85
N ARG A 42 -8.49 -11.36 -7.89
CA ARG A 42 -8.37 -12.22 -9.06
C ARG A 42 -9.53 -13.20 -9.24
N ARG A 43 -10.27 -13.49 -8.17
CA ARG A 43 -11.37 -14.47 -8.22
C ARG A 43 -12.63 -13.84 -8.77
N GLY A 44 -13.17 -14.50 -9.80
CA GLY A 44 -14.48 -14.19 -10.33
C GLY A 44 -14.57 -12.91 -11.13
N THR A 45 -15.77 -12.56 -11.45
CA THR A 45 -16.14 -11.36 -12.20
C THR A 45 -16.85 -10.36 -11.31
N MET A 46 -16.78 -9.09 -11.66
CA MET A 46 -17.51 -8.05 -10.94
C MET A 46 -18.99 -8.12 -11.28
N ARG A 47 -19.80 -8.09 -10.25
CA ARG A 47 -21.25 -8.09 -10.39
C ARG A 47 -21.70 -6.74 -10.92
N PRO A 48 -22.49 -6.68 -12.01
CA PRO A 48 -22.99 -5.41 -12.54
C PRO A 48 -24.16 -4.89 -11.69
N ALA A 49 -23.83 -4.16 -10.62
CA ALA A 49 -24.79 -3.61 -9.68
C ALA A 49 -24.34 -2.23 -9.21
N PRO A 50 -25.26 -1.33 -8.82
CA PRO A 50 -24.89 -0.02 -8.29
C PRO A 50 -23.99 -0.11 -7.06
N GLU A 51 -24.22 -1.08 -6.18
CA GLU A 51 -23.42 -1.32 -4.98
C GLU A 51 -21.98 -1.69 -5.32
N THR A 52 -21.79 -2.45 -6.39
CA THR A 52 -20.46 -2.80 -6.90
C THR A 52 -19.70 -1.56 -7.33
N LEU A 53 -20.35 -0.64 -8.03
CA LEU A 53 -19.72 0.61 -8.45
C LEU A 53 -19.33 1.48 -7.26
N GLU A 54 -20.17 1.58 -6.26
CA GLU A 54 -19.86 2.34 -5.03
C GLU A 54 -18.68 1.74 -4.28
N SER A 55 -18.66 0.42 -4.10
CA SER A 55 -17.53 -0.27 -3.46
C SER A 55 -16.25 -0.07 -4.24
N LEU A 56 -16.30 -0.17 -5.56
CA LEU A 56 -15.15 0.03 -6.43
C LEU A 56 -14.60 1.45 -6.33
N LYS A 57 -15.46 2.46 -6.32
CA LYS A 57 -15.07 3.85 -6.13
C LYS A 57 -14.34 4.06 -4.81
N SER A 58 -14.86 3.48 -3.73
CA SER A 58 -14.25 3.56 -2.41
C SER A 58 -12.87 2.90 -2.37
N ILE A 59 -12.74 1.73 -2.99
CA ILE A 59 -11.47 1.01 -3.10
C ILE A 59 -10.45 1.85 -3.88
N MET A 60 -10.85 2.42 -5.01
CA MET A 60 -9.97 3.24 -5.84
C MET A 60 -9.49 4.50 -5.11
N LEU A 61 -10.39 5.15 -4.37
CA LEU A 61 -10.04 6.31 -3.56
C LEU A 61 -9.01 5.94 -2.49
N LEU A 62 -9.25 4.87 -1.75
CA LEU A 62 -8.33 4.40 -0.71
C LEU A 62 -6.98 3.97 -1.29
N ASP A 63 -6.97 3.27 -2.43
CA ASP A 63 -5.74 2.89 -3.11
C ASP A 63 -4.90 4.12 -3.51
N GLY A 64 -5.55 5.19 -3.96
CA GLY A 64 -4.89 6.45 -4.25
C GLY A 64 -4.25 7.07 -3.01
N LEU A 65 -4.95 7.07 -1.89
CA LEU A 65 -4.43 7.57 -0.61
C LEU A 65 -3.25 6.74 -0.10
N ILE A 66 -3.34 5.42 -0.21
CA ILE A 66 -2.26 4.50 0.17
C ILE A 66 -1.01 4.77 -0.69
N LYS A 67 -1.20 4.91 -1.99
CA LYS A 67 -0.11 5.20 -2.93
C LYS A 67 0.61 6.50 -2.56
N ASP A 68 -0.12 7.54 -2.21
CA ASP A 68 0.44 8.82 -1.79
C ASP A 68 1.25 8.66 -0.50
N LEU A 69 0.74 7.94 0.49
CA LEU A 69 1.43 7.68 1.75
C LEU A 69 2.73 6.90 1.54
N VAL A 70 2.71 5.89 0.68
CA VAL A 70 3.89 5.11 0.33
C VAL A 70 4.93 5.98 -0.38
N SER A 71 4.50 6.84 -1.29
CA SER A 71 5.37 7.75 -2.03
C SER A 71 6.10 8.72 -1.11
N VAL A 72 5.38 9.33 -0.17
CA VAL A 72 5.96 10.23 0.85
C VAL A 72 6.99 9.48 1.70
N ALA A 73 6.66 8.28 2.16
CA ALA A 73 7.57 7.48 2.98
C ALA A 73 8.85 7.10 2.22
N ARG A 74 8.73 6.78 0.93
CA ARG A 74 9.90 6.50 0.08
C ARG A 74 10.80 7.72 -0.07
N ASP A 75 10.21 8.89 -0.28
CA ASP A 75 10.95 10.14 -0.43
C ASP A 75 11.69 10.48 0.87
N GLU A 76 11.04 10.35 2.02
CA GLU A 76 11.64 10.54 3.33
C GLU A 76 12.79 9.56 3.57
N ALA A 77 12.61 8.30 3.22
CA ALA A 77 13.65 7.27 3.35
C ALA A 77 14.85 7.59 2.46
N ALA A 78 14.63 8.07 1.23
CA ALA A 78 15.70 8.47 0.32
C ALA A 78 16.51 9.63 0.88
N VAL A 79 15.85 10.65 1.44
CA VAL A 79 16.52 11.79 2.09
C VAL A 79 17.35 11.32 3.30
N ALA A 80 16.79 10.47 4.14
CA ALA A 80 17.50 9.92 5.30
C ALA A 80 18.72 9.08 4.88
N TRP A 81 18.58 8.29 3.82
CA TRP A 81 19.67 7.49 3.28
C TRP A 81 20.81 8.36 2.76
N ASP A 82 20.50 9.42 2.01
CA ASP A 82 21.50 10.35 1.49
C ASP A 82 22.24 11.09 2.62
N ALA A 83 21.52 11.53 3.64
CA ALA A 83 22.11 12.15 4.82
C ALA A 83 23.06 11.18 5.53
N SER A 84 22.67 9.92 5.71
CA SER A 84 23.51 8.89 6.30
C SER A 84 24.80 8.66 5.50
N ARG A 85 24.71 8.63 4.18
CA ARG A 85 25.88 8.48 3.30
C ARG A 85 26.86 9.65 3.44
N ARG A 86 26.36 10.87 3.54
CA ARG A 86 27.20 12.07 3.74
C ARG A 86 27.96 12.00 5.05
N VAL A 87 27.28 11.59 6.13
CA VAL A 87 27.91 11.41 7.44
C VAL A 87 29.01 10.37 7.38
N ARG A 88 28.77 9.22 6.76
CA ARG A 88 29.77 8.16 6.60
C ARG A 88 30.99 8.64 5.81
N ARG A 89 30.79 9.41 4.74
CA ARG A 89 31.88 9.99 3.96
C ARG A 89 32.71 10.98 4.79
N ALA A 90 32.07 11.81 5.59
CA ALA A 90 32.74 12.76 6.45
C ALA A 90 33.57 12.03 7.51
N VAL A 91 33.02 11.00 8.16
CA VAL A 91 33.73 10.18 9.15
C VAL A 91 34.93 9.48 8.50
N ALA A 92 34.77 8.90 7.31
CA ALA A 92 35.87 8.26 6.58
C ALA A 92 36.98 9.26 6.24
N ALA A 93 36.65 10.47 5.83
CA ALA A 93 37.61 11.53 5.53
C ALA A 93 38.43 11.92 6.79
N TYR A 94 37.74 12.09 7.92
CA TYR A 94 38.42 12.38 9.19
C TYR A 94 39.32 11.23 9.65
N SER A 95 38.95 9.99 9.41
CA SER A 95 39.71 8.82 9.79
C SER A 95 40.96 8.61 8.93
N SER A 96 41.04 9.29 7.79
CA SER A 96 42.18 9.19 6.86
C SER A 96 43.38 10.04 7.27
N PHE A 97 43.23 10.92 8.25
CA PHE A 97 44.32 11.80 8.73
C PHE A 97 45.11 11.23 9.91
#